data_76a2eacdd44cb9d9220e9db0191b67aa
#
_entry.id   76a2eacdd44cb9d9220e9db0191b67aa
#
_cell.length_a   1.000
_cell.length_b   1.000
_cell.length_c   1.000
_cell.angle_alpha   90.00
_cell.angle_beta   90.00
_cell.angle_gamma   90.00
#
_symmetry.space_group_name_H-M   'P 1'
#
loop_
_entity.id
_entity.type
_entity.pdbx_description
1 polymer ?
#
loop_
_entity_poly.entity_id
_entity_poly.type
_entity_poly.pdbx_seq_one_letter_code
_entity_poly.pdbx_strand_id
1 'polypeptide(L)'
;MSRIAPVIAPNIDNHVAATLSQVSSAEPSKSAKSSLTRLAARINDRNVPFLVTSIGMIVMLLWAGSYKMTAPGAEGIIPLVSNSPLIRWHFKLFGPYIGSDLIGITEIAGALLIVAGYFKPKAGVIGGLITTVMFFITSTMVITTPGATISVHGAR
;
A
#
# COMPACT_ATOMS: atom_id res chain seq x y z
N MET A 1 -4.02 85.27 -3.92
CA MET A 1 -4.07 84.04 -4.77
C MET A 1 -3.18 83.01 -4.14
N SER A 2 -3.78 82.11 -3.34
CA SER A 2 -3.07 81.01 -2.62
C SER A 2 -3.16 79.77 -3.48
N ARG A 3 -2.02 79.22 -3.96
CA ARG A 3 -1.95 77.94 -4.67
C ARG A 3 -1.95 76.81 -3.67
N ILE A 4 -2.99 76.03 -3.68
CA ILE A 4 -3.06 74.78 -2.91
C ILE A 4 -2.29 73.74 -3.73
N ALA A 5 -1.21 73.20 -3.15
CA ALA A 5 -0.45 72.13 -3.74
C ALA A 5 -1.28 70.81 -3.63
N PRO A 6 -1.30 69.94 -4.63
CA PRO A 6 -2.02 68.69 -4.56
C PRO A 6 -1.29 67.73 -3.55
N VAL A 7 -2.05 67.23 -2.59
CA VAL A 7 -1.61 66.14 -1.69
C VAL A 7 -1.53 64.86 -2.54
N ILE A 8 -0.30 64.38 -2.77
CA ILE A 8 -0.07 63.07 -3.41
C ILE A 8 -0.44 62.00 -2.39
N ALA A 9 -1.56 61.34 -2.59
CA ALA A 9 -1.92 60.19 -1.80
C ALA A 9 -0.88 59.06 -2.00
N PRO A 10 -0.42 58.40 -0.96
CA PRO A 10 0.50 57.25 -1.09
C PRO A 10 -0.17 56.16 -1.90
N ASN A 11 0.49 55.71 -2.94
CA ASN A 11 -0.02 54.67 -3.84
C ASN A 11 -0.04 53.31 -3.09
N ILE A 12 -1.18 52.98 -2.48
CA ILE A 12 -1.44 51.76 -1.74
C ILE A 12 -1.30 50.52 -2.64
N ASP A 13 -1.58 50.69 -3.92
CA ASP A 13 -1.55 49.57 -4.88
C ASP A 13 -0.15 49.01 -5.08
N ASN A 14 0.89 49.86 -5.00
CA ASN A 14 2.28 49.41 -5.12
C ASN A 14 2.75 48.58 -3.91
N HIS A 15 2.26 48.86 -2.70
CA HIS A 15 2.58 48.09 -1.51
C HIS A 15 1.87 46.70 -1.53
N VAL A 16 0.62 46.66 -1.97
CA VAL A 16 -0.14 45.43 -2.10
C VAL A 16 0.48 44.53 -3.18
N ALA A 17 0.83 45.09 -4.33
CA ALA A 17 1.48 44.34 -5.40
C ALA A 17 2.86 43.80 -4.97
N ALA A 18 3.66 44.56 -4.23
CA ALA A 18 4.95 44.12 -3.71
C ALA A 18 4.80 42.98 -2.68
N THR A 19 3.79 43.07 -1.80
CA THR A 19 3.51 42.03 -0.80
C THR A 19 3.01 40.73 -1.44
N LEU A 20 2.14 40.84 -2.46
CA LEU A 20 1.64 39.69 -3.20
C LEU A 20 2.75 39.01 -4.02
N SER A 21 3.69 39.76 -4.58
CA SER A 21 4.82 39.21 -5.30
C SER A 21 5.81 38.49 -4.37
N GLN A 22 5.96 38.95 -3.13
CA GLN A 22 6.79 38.24 -2.12
C GLN A 22 6.15 36.96 -1.62
N VAL A 23 4.82 36.91 -1.46
CA VAL A 23 4.11 35.68 -1.07
C VAL A 23 4.12 34.67 -2.21
N SER A 24 4.03 35.12 -3.47
CA SER A 24 4.10 34.24 -4.64
C SER A 24 5.52 33.67 -4.89
N SER A 25 6.56 34.28 -4.35
CA SER A 25 7.96 33.85 -4.51
C SER A 25 8.46 32.95 -3.36
N ALA A 26 7.59 32.55 -2.42
CA ALA A 26 7.88 31.51 -1.45
C ALA A 26 7.87 30.11 -2.10
N GLU A 27 8.55 29.94 -3.23
CA GLU A 27 8.87 28.63 -3.76
C GLU A 27 9.75 27.88 -2.75
N PRO A 28 9.45 26.57 -2.45
CA PRO A 28 10.32 25.79 -1.60
C PRO A 28 11.73 25.81 -2.18
N SER A 29 12.68 26.20 -1.35
CA SER A 29 14.09 26.42 -1.71
C SER A 29 14.58 25.40 -2.75
N LYS A 30 15.13 25.88 -3.87
CA LYS A 30 15.72 25.04 -4.93
C LYS A 30 16.74 24.03 -4.37
N SER A 31 17.35 24.34 -3.23
CA SER A 31 18.28 23.47 -2.51
C SER A 31 17.58 22.24 -1.90
N ALA A 32 16.40 22.40 -1.30
CA ALA A 32 15.64 21.28 -0.72
C ALA A 32 15.07 20.35 -1.81
N LYS A 33 14.52 20.91 -2.90
CA LYS A 33 14.09 20.14 -4.08
C LYS A 33 15.27 19.36 -4.67
N SER A 34 16.45 19.94 -4.78
CA SER A 34 17.66 19.27 -5.29
C SER A 34 18.13 18.12 -4.38
N SER A 35 18.04 18.29 -3.05
CA SER A 35 18.42 17.26 -2.10
C SER A 35 17.46 16.08 -2.11
N LEU A 36 16.16 16.32 -2.16
CA LEU A 36 15.12 15.29 -2.28
C LEU A 36 15.24 14.53 -3.60
N THR A 37 15.49 15.23 -4.70
CA THR A 37 15.65 14.59 -6.02
C THR A 37 16.88 13.69 -6.05
N ARG A 38 18.02 14.11 -5.46
CA ARG A 38 19.23 13.29 -5.36
C ARG A 38 19.02 12.08 -4.45
N LEU A 39 18.28 12.24 -3.35
CA LEU A 39 17.94 11.13 -2.47
C LEU A 39 17.03 10.12 -3.19
N ALA A 40 16.01 10.61 -3.87
CA ALA A 40 15.09 9.76 -4.66
C ALA A 40 15.85 8.99 -5.77
N ALA A 41 16.75 9.66 -6.49
CA ALA A 41 17.59 9.00 -7.49
C ALA A 41 18.46 7.90 -6.86
N ARG A 42 19.13 8.19 -5.75
CA ARG A 42 19.98 7.21 -5.05
C ARG A 42 19.19 6.02 -4.51
N ILE A 43 17.97 6.24 -4.03
CA ILE A 43 17.07 5.18 -3.56
C ILE A 43 16.64 4.31 -4.75
N ASN A 44 16.31 4.94 -5.88
CA ASN A 44 15.89 4.24 -7.09
C ASN A 44 17.03 3.42 -7.72
N ASP A 45 18.24 3.99 -7.82
CA ASP A 45 19.41 3.33 -8.39
C ASP A 45 19.82 2.05 -7.64
N ARG A 46 19.50 1.96 -6.36
CA ARG A 46 19.75 0.78 -5.51
C ARG A 46 18.60 -0.21 -5.46
N ASN A 47 17.55 -0.02 -6.24
CA ASN A 47 16.34 -0.83 -6.19
C ASN A 47 15.74 -0.95 -4.77
N VAL A 48 15.99 0.04 -3.91
CA VAL A 48 15.51 0.05 -2.51
C VAL A 48 14.00 -0.10 -2.41
N PRO A 49 13.18 0.56 -3.24
CA PRO A 49 11.72 0.39 -3.20
C PRO A 49 11.31 -1.06 -3.46
N PHE A 50 11.94 -1.70 -4.43
CA PHE A 50 11.68 -3.11 -4.74
C PHE A 50 12.08 -4.03 -3.59
N LEU A 51 13.24 -3.80 -2.98
CA LEU A 51 13.72 -4.57 -1.83
C LEU A 51 12.78 -4.44 -0.63
N VAL A 52 12.40 -3.22 -0.28
CA VAL A 52 11.48 -2.95 0.86
C VAL A 52 10.13 -3.60 0.63
N THR A 53 9.56 -3.46 -0.57
CA THR A 53 8.26 -4.07 -0.92
C THR A 53 8.36 -5.59 -0.86
N SER A 54 9.43 -6.19 -1.38
CA SER A 54 9.63 -7.64 -1.35
C SER A 54 9.78 -8.18 0.07
N ILE A 55 10.55 -7.52 0.92
CA ILE A 55 10.69 -7.90 2.34
C ILE A 55 9.34 -7.79 3.06
N GLY A 56 8.62 -6.70 2.88
CA GLY A 56 7.29 -6.52 3.46
C GLY A 56 6.31 -7.62 3.03
N MET A 57 6.32 -7.97 1.75
CA MET A 57 5.49 -9.04 1.20
C MET A 57 5.86 -10.41 1.78
N ILE A 58 7.16 -10.74 1.87
CA ILE A 58 7.65 -11.99 2.45
C ILE A 58 7.20 -12.11 3.91
N VAL A 59 7.41 -11.08 4.71
CA VAL A 59 7.01 -11.05 6.12
C VAL A 59 5.50 -11.25 6.26
N MET A 60 4.71 -10.54 5.46
CA MET A 60 3.25 -10.64 5.47
C MET A 60 2.77 -12.05 5.10
N LEU A 61 3.33 -12.65 4.05
CA LEU A 61 2.96 -14.00 3.60
C LEU A 61 3.33 -15.07 4.63
N LEU A 62 4.51 -14.97 5.24
CA LEU A 62 4.93 -15.90 6.29
C LEU A 62 4.03 -15.78 7.52
N TRP A 63 3.72 -14.55 7.93
CA TRP A 63 2.81 -14.30 9.06
C TRP A 63 1.40 -14.83 8.77
N ALA A 64 0.79 -14.42 7.65
CA ALA A 64 -0.56 -14.79 7.28
C ALA A 64 -0.69 -16.30 7.03
N GLY A 65 0.29 -16.90 6.34
CA GLY A 65 0.32 -18.34 6.09
C GLY A 65 0.42 -19.15 7.40
N SER A 66 1.33 -18.76 8.30
CA SER A 66 1.48 -19.41 9.59
C SER A 66 0.23 -19.26 10.47
N TYR A 67 -0.39 -18.08 10.45
CA TYR A 67 -1.61 -17.85 11.22
C TYR A 67 -2.77 -18.73 10.75
N LYS A 68 -2.92 -18.95 9.43
CA LYS A 68 -3.97 -19.83 8.86
C LYS A 68 -3.80 -21.31 9.24
N MET A 69 -2.61 -21.73 9.66
CA MET A 69 -2.35 -23.07 10.16
C MET A 69 -2.72 -23.24 11.65
N THR A 70 -3.23 -22.20 12.29
CA THR A 70 -3.75 -22.27 13.66
C THR A 70 -5.26 -22.43 13.66
N ALA A 71 -5.83 -23.01 14.72
CA ALA A 71 -7.28 -23.16 14.84
C ALA A 71 -8.03 -21.80 14.75
N PRO A 72 -7.61 -20.73 15.47
CA PRO A 72 -8.25 -19.42 15.32
C PRO A 72 -8.12 -18.83 13.92
N GLY A 73 -6.98 -19.07 13.24
CA GLY A 73 -6.77 -18.61 11.87
C GLY A 73 -7.67 -19.34 10.87
N ALA A 74 -7.82 -20.65 11.01
CA ALA A 74 -8.72 -21.45 10.18
C ALA A 74 -10.18 -21.01 10.37
N GLU A 75 -10.62 -20.84 11.61
CA GLU A 75 -11.97 -20.38 11.94
C GLU A 75 -12.25 -18.97 11.39
N GLY A 76 -11.26 -18.08 11.48
CA GLY A 76 -11.38 -16.70 10.98
C GLY A 76 -11.59 -16.58 9.48
N ILE A 77 -11.09 -17.54 8.68
CA ILE A 77 -11.27 -17.51 7.22
C ILE A 77 -12.50 -18.30 6.72
N ILE A 78 -13.17 -19.09 7.55
CA ILE A 78 -14.37 -19.86 7.17
C ILE A 78 -15.43 -18.96 6.51
N PRO A 79 -15.85 -17.83 7.10
CA PRO A 79 -16.87 -16.97 6.49
C PRO A 79 -16.41 -16.37 5.15
N LEU A 80 -15.13 -16.02 5.03
CA LEU A 80 -14.59 -15.47 3.80
C LEU A 80 -14.58 -16.50 2.67
N VAL A 81 -14.08 -17.71 2.94
CA VAL A 81 -14.02 -18.79 1.95
C VAL A 81 -15.42 -19.29 1.59
N SER A 82 -16.31 -19.44 2.56
CA SER A 82 -17.68 -19.94 2.34
C SER A 82 -18.51 -19.00 1.46
N ASN A 83 -18.28 -17.69 1.55
CA ASN A 83 -18.96 -16.68 0.73
C ASN A 83 -18.28 -16.42 -0.63
N SER A 84 -17.04 -16.91 -0.83
CA SER A 84 -16.35 -16.71 -2.09
C SER A 84 -16.74 -17.74 -3.14
N PRO A 85 -17.28 -17.32 -4.31
CA PRO A 85 -17.63 -18.25 -5.39
C PRO A 85 -16.42 -18.94 -6.00
N LEU A 86 -15.23 -18.33 -5.92
CA LEU A 86 -14.00 -18.83 -6.52
C LEU A 86 -13.36 -19.97 -5.72
N ILE A 87 -13.48 -19.97 -4.39
CA ILE A 87 -12.69 -20.89 -3.54
C ILE A 87 -13.53 -21.71 -2.55
N ARG A 88 -14.84 -21.42 -2.40
CA ARG A 88 -15.68 -22.20 -1.46
C ARG A 88 -15.69 -23.71 -1.73
N TRP A 89 -15.46 -24.13 -2.98
CA TRP A 89 -15.34 -25.53 -3.36
C TRP A 89 -14.17 -26.23 -2.65
N HIS A 90 -13.11 -25.48 -2.38
CA HIS A 90 -11.91 -25.97 -1.69
C HIS A 90 -12.24 -26.45 -0.28
N PHE A 91 -13.03 -25.68 0.49
CA PHE A 91 -13.48 -26.09 1.82
C PHE A 91 -14.51 -27.21 1.79
N LYS A 92 -15.30 -27.31 0.72
CA LYS A 92 -16.20 -28.46 0.53
C LYS A 92 -15.45 -29.75 0.29
N LEU A 93 -14.28 -29.68 -0.37
CA LEU A 93 -13.48 -30.85 -0.74
C LEU A 93 -12.55 -31.29 0.42
N PHE A 94 -11.88 -30.37 1.05
CA PHE A 94 -10.84 -30.66 2.06
C PHE A 94 -11.29 -30.40 3.51
N GLY A 95 -12.43 -29.75 3.70
CA GLY A 95 -12.86 -29.25 5.00
C GLY A 95 -12.19 -27.94 5.38
N PRO A 96 -12.69 -27.25 6.42
CA PRO A 96 -12.21 -25.91 6.78
C PRO A 96 -10.78 -25.89 7.32
N TYR A 97 -10.39 -26.84 8.14
CA TYR A 97 -9.05 -26.85 8.76
C TYR A 97 -7.96 -27.23 7.75
N ILE A 98 -8.12 -28.37 7.08
CA ILE A 98 -7.15 -28.82 6.06
C ILE A 98 -7.12 -27.82 4.89
N GLY A 99 -8.27 -27.28 4.52
CA GLY A 99 -8.36 -26.25 3.49
C GLY A 99 -7.60 -24.98 3.88
N SER A 100 -7.69 -24.56 5.15
CA SER A 100 -6.92 -23.42 5.67
C SER A 100 -5.42 -23.69 5.66
N ASP A 101 -5.00 -24.89 6.10
CA ASP A 101 -3.60 -25.30 6.09
C ASP A 101 -3.00 -25.29 4.67
N LEU A 102 -3.73 -25.80 3.69
CA LEU A 102 -3.29 -25.78 2.29
C LEU A 102 -3.11 -24.35 1.74
N ILE A 103 -4.01 -23.42 2.10
CA ILE A 103 -3.87 -22.02 1.76
C ILE A 103 -2.64 -21.43 2.44
N GLY A 104 -2.43 -21.69 3.74
CA GLY A 104 -1.28 -21.25 4.49
C GLY A 104 0.04 -21.78 3.93
N ILE A 105 0.11 -23.07 3.59
CA ILE A 105 1.27 -23.67 2.92
C ILE A 105 1.57 -23.01 1.59
N THR A 106 0.55 -22.71 0.79
CA THR A 106 0.72 -22.03 -0.50
C THR A 106 1.30 -20.63 -0.33
N GLU A 107 0.86 -19.88 0.68
CA GLU A 107 1.40 -18.55 1.01
C GLU A 107 2.86 -18.63 1.45
N ILE A 108 3.20 -19.57 2.33
CA ILE A 108 4.58 -19.80 2.77
C ILE A 108 5.47 -20.21 1.59
N ALA A 109 4.99 -21.12 0.75
CA ALA A 109 5.72 -21.54 -0.45
C ALA A 109 5.97 -20.35 -1.41
N GLY A 110 4.97 -19.49 -1.60
CA GLY A 110 5.10 -18.25 -2.37
C GLY A 110 6.19 -17.34 -1.81
N ALA A 111 6.20 -17.13 -0.48
CA ALA A 111 7.22 -16.34 0.20
C ALA A 111 8.63 -16.93 0.00
N LEU A 112 8.79 -18.23 0.18
CA LEU A 112 10.08 -18.92 -0.03
C LEU A 112 10.56 -18.85 -1.47
N LEU A 113 9.66 -18.95 -2.44
CA LEU A 113 9.99 -18.80 -3.86
C LEU A 113 10.41 -17.36 -4.20
N ILE A 114 9.82 -16.35 -3.57
CA ILE A 114 10.27 -14.96 -3.72
C ILE A 114 11.67 -14.79 -3.15
N VAL A 115 11.96 -15.36 -1.98
CA VAL A 115 13.31 -15.37 -1.41
C VAL A 115 14.29 -16.09 -2.34
N ALA A 116 13.93 -17.27 -2.84
CA ALA A 116 14.74 -18.02 -3.79
C ALA A 116 14.98 -17.23 -5.11
N GLY A 117 14.08 -16.33 -5.45
CA GLY A 117 14.17 -15.43 -6.60
C GLY A 117 15.40 -14.52 -6.58
N TYR A 118 15.93 -14.18 -5.39
CA TYR A 118 17.19 -13.42 -5.27
C TYR A 118 18.39 -14.21 -5.79
N PHE A 119 18.32 -15.54 -5.73
CA PHE A 119 19.38 -16.42 -6.21
C PHE A 119 19.07 -17.00 -7.59
N LYS A 120 17.80 -17.26 -7.87
CA LYS A 120 17.32 -17.87 -9.12
C LYS A 120 16.12 -17.07 -9.67
N PRO A 121 16.31 -16.22 -10.69
CA PRO A 121 15.25 -15.37 -11.22
C PRO A 121 13.96 -16.11 -11.60
N LYS A 122 14.07 -17.34 -12.12
CA LYS A 122 12.91 -18.18 -12.47
C LYS A 122 12.03 -18.50 -11.24
N ALA A 123 12.66 -18.77 -10.09
CA ALA A 123 11.92 -19.04 -8.86
C ALA A 123 11.16 -17.78 -8.39
N GLY A 124 11.76 -16.60 -8.50
CA GLY A 124 11.13 -15.34 -8.19
C GLY A 124 9.90 -15.05 -9.05
N VAL A 125 9.96 -15.34 -10.34
CA VAL A 125 8.82 -15.19 -11.25
C VAL A 125 7.68 -16.12 -10.86
N ILE A 126 7.97 -17.38 -10.55
CA ILE A 126 6.95 -18.36 -10.11
C ILE A 126 6.35 -17.92 -8.77
N GLY A 127 7.18 -17.55 -7.80
CA GLY A 127 6.72 -17.06 -6.50
C GLY A 127 5.85 -15.81 -6.61
N GLY A 128 6.25 -14.86 -7.46
CA GLY A 128 5.46 -13.66 -7.74
C GLY A 128 4.12 -13.97 -8.39
N LEU A 129 4.07 -14.91 -9.33
CA LEU A 129 2.83 -15.32 -9.98
C LEU A 129 1.87 -16.00 -8.99
N ILE A 130 2.35 -16.96 -8.19
CA ILE A 130 1.56 -17.62 -7.15
C ILE A 130 1.00 -16.58 -6.18
N THR A 131 1.83 -15.69 -5.70
CA THR A 131 1.43 -14.63 -4.76
C THR A 131 0.38 -13.71 -5.38
N THR A 132 0.53 -13.31 -6.63
CA THR A 132 -0.44 -12.48 -7.34
C THR A 132 -1.82 -13.16 -7.43
N VAL A 133 -1.84 -14.45 -7.78
CA VAL A 133 -3.08 -15.23 -7.85
C VAL A 133 -3.73 -15.32 -6.46
N MET A 134 -2.92 -15.59 -5.40
CA MET A 134 -3.43 -15.67 -4.04
C MET A 134 -4.01 -14.33 -3.56
N PHE A 135 -3.35 -13.21 -3.84
CA PHE A 135 -3.88 -11.88 -3.52
C PHE A 135 -5.17 -11.56 -4.29
N PHE A 136 -5.25 -11.96 -5.55
CA PHE A 136 -6.47 -11.81 -6.34
C PHE A 136 -7.64 -12.58 -5.71
N ILE A 137 -7.42 -13.84 -5.35
CA ILE A 137 -8.43 -14.68 -4.66
C ILE A 137 -8.85 -14.04 -3.33
N THR A 138 -7.87 -13.62 -2.51
CA THR A 138 -8.14 -12.98 -1.21
C THR A 138 -8.92 -11.68 -1.37
N SER A 139 -8.60 -10.87 -2.37
CA SER A 139 -9.33 -9.63 -2.66
C SER A 139 -10.79 -9.92 -3.04
N THR A 140 -11.04 -10.96 -3.85
CA THR A 140 -12.41 -11.36 -4.18
C THR A 140 -13.18 -11.87 -2.96
N MET A 141 -12.53 -12.58 -2.04
CA MET A 141 -13.14 -13.01 -0.78
C MET A 141 -13.63 -11.82 0.05
N VAL A 142 -12.79 -10.78 0.20
CA VAL A 142 -13.15 -9.59 0.97
C VAL A 142 -14.34 -8.86 0.34
N ILE A 143 -14.36 -8.74 -0.99
CA ILE A 143 -15.44 -8.07 -1.72
C ILE A 143 -16.76 -8.85 -1.65
N THR A 144 -16.70 -10.19 -1.70
CA THR A 144 -17.88 -11.05 -1.74
C THR A 144 -18.45 -11.40 -0.37
N THR A 145 -17.73 -11.12 0.70
CA THR A 145 -18.20 -11.42 2.07
C THR A 145 -18.97 -10.24 2.65
N PRO A 146 -20.29 -10.37 2.90
CA PRO A 146 -21.07 -9.33 3.55
C PRO A 146 -20.53 -9.07 4.95
N GLY A 147 -20.25 -7.81 5.27
CA GLY A 147 -19.72 -7.41 6.57
C GLY A 147 -18.20 -7.56 6.76
N ALA A 148 -17.45 -7.99 5.75
CA ALA A 148 -15.98 -7.98 5.80
C ALA A 148 -15.41 -6.56 5.98
N THR A 149 -16.18 -5.55 5.57
CA THR A 149 -15.92 -4.12 5.77
C THR A 149 -16.91 -3.53 6.76
N ILE A 150 -17.09 -4.13 7.95
CA ILE A 150 -17.93 -3.51 8.99
C ILE A 150 -17.22 -2.22 9.40
N SER A 151 -17.81 -1.11 8.99
CA SER A 151 -17.49 0.17 9.60
C SER A 151 -17.84 0.08 11.09
N VAL A 152 -16.92 0.44 11.96
CA VAL A 152 -17.04 0.48 13.43
C VAL A 152 -18.06 1.56 13.87
N HIS A 153 -19.09 1.81 13.08
CA HIS A 153 -20.18 2.74 13.32
C HIS A 153 -21.38 1.96 13.87
N GLY A 154 -21.31 1.49 15.11
CA GLY A 154 -22.46 0.83 15.71
C GLY A 154 -22.27 0.12 17.02
N ALA A 155 -21.19 0.32 17.73
CA ALA A 155 -21.14 0.01 19.15
C ALA A 155 -21.79 1.16 19.93
N ARG A 156 -23.11 1.12 20.10
CA ARG A 156 -23.83 1.80 21.17
C ARG A 156 -24.42 0.75 22.08
#